data_f2974290deac408dfd4a7171481c5433
#
_entry.id   f2974290deac408dfd4a7171481c5433
#
_cell.length_a   1.000
_cell.length_b   1.000
_cell.length_c   1.000
_cell.angle_alpha   90.00
_cell.angle_beta   90.00
_cell.angle_gamma   90.00
#
_symmetry.space_group_name_H-M   'P 1'
#
loop_
_entity.id
_entity.type
_entity.pdbx_description
1 polymer ?
#
loop_
_entity_poly.entity_id
_entity_poly.type
_entity_poly.pdbx_seq_one_letter_code
_entity_poly.pdbx_strand_id
1 'polypeptide(L)'
;MLKFKKVLFLFVLVYNYSGDIMNTVIQYLIIFSILLIVSLIVLKLMKKDFNIEANKLIEYLGGKDNIVNAECNMSRFKVILKDVTLANKEGIEKLGAKGIVEIDNQLKIIFGKNAKQLKSYIDDII
;
A
#
# COMPACT_ATOMS: atom_id res chain seq x y z
N MET A 1 -1.10 -4.85 -18.37
CA MET A 1 -0.61 -6.01 -19.13
C MET A 1 0.09 -5.64 -20.44
N LEU A 2 -0.49 -4.76 -21.27
CA LEU A 2 0.15 -4.30 -22.51
C LEU A 2 1.50 -3.59 -22.27
N LYS A 3 1.63 -2.83 -21.17
CA LYS A 3 2.90 -2.17 -20.80
C LYS A 3 3.98 -3.16 -20.42
N PHE A 4 3.63 -4.25 -19.74
CA PHE A 4 4.57 -5.30 -19.36
C PHE A 4 5.11 -6.06 -20.58
N LYS A 5 4.24 -6.39 -21.56
CA LYS A 5 4.64 -7.03 -22.81
C LYS A 5 5.57 -6.14 -23.65
N LYS A 6 5.32 -4.83 -23.69
CA LYS A 6 6.22 -3.89 -24.37
C LYS A 6 7.59 -3.81 -23.72
N VAL A 7 7.65 -3.77 -22.40
CA VAL A 7 8.91 -3.78 -21.64
C VAL A 7 9.68 -5.07 -21.89
N LEU A 8 8.99 -6.22 -21.85
CA LEU A 8 9.60 -7.53 -22.13
C LEU A 8 10.13 -7.60 -23.58
N PHE A 9 9.40 -7.08 -24.55
CA PHE A 9 9.80 -7.02 -25.94
C PHE A 9 11.05 -6.15 -26.15
N LEU A 10 11.11 -4.98 -25.52
CA LEU A 10 12.28 -4.11 -25.51
C LEU A 10 13.50 -4.82 -24.88
N PHE A 11 13.28 -5.55 -23.80
CA PHE A 11 14.30 -6.34 -23.13
C PHE A 11 14.90 -7.41 -24.04
N VAL A 12 14.06 -8.14 -24.78
CA VAL A 12 14.46 -9.16 -25.74
C VAL A 12 15.21 -8.55 -26.92
N LEU A 13 14.76 -7.39 -27.45
CA LEU A 13 15.44 -6.65 -28.52
C LEU A 13 16.84 -6.23 -28.10
N VAL A 14 17.03 -5.68 -26.92
CA VAL A 14 18.34 -5.27 -26.38
C VAL A 14 19.25 -6.48 -26.19
N TYR A 15 18.70 -7.60 -25.72
CA TYR A 15 19.46 -8.84 -25.55
C TYR A 15 19.98 -9.40 -26.87
N ASN A 16 19.20 -9.32 -27.94
CA ASN A 16 19.58 -9.85 -29.26
C ASN A 16 20.56 -8.96 -30.05
N TYR A 17 20.75 -7.71 -29.62
CA TYR A 17 21.54 -6.73 -30.38
C TYR A 17 23.06 -6.80 -30.10
N SER A 18 23.52 -7.60 -29.16
CA SER A 18 24.90 -7.56 -28.70
C SER A 18 25.81 -8.60 -29.38
N GLY A 19 26.80 -8.12 -30.10
CA GLY A 19 27.83 -8.95 -30.73
C GLY A 19 29.23 -8.89 -30.14
N ASP A 20 29.57 -7.92 -29.28
CA ASP A 20 30.93 -7.68 -28.78
C ASP A 20 31.00 -7.46 -27.25
N ILE A 21 32.19 -7.74 -26.65
CA ILE A 21 32.42 -7.70 -25.19
C ILE A 21 32.16 -6.30 -24.59
N MET A 22 32.51 -5.23 -25.29
CA MET A 22 32.21 -3.87 -24.86
C MET A 22 30.69 -3.61 -24.83
N ASN A 23 29.97 -4.18 -25.76
CA ASN A 23 28.53 -4.14 -25.80
C ASN A 23 27.90 -4.90 -24.64
N THR A 24 28.57 -5.90 -24.09
CA THR A 24 28.06 -6.69 -22.95
C THR A 24 27.95 -5.85 -21.68
N VAL A 25 28.94 -5.00 -21.38
CA VAL A 25 28.88 -4.10 -20.21
C VAL A 25 27.75 -3.08 -20.36
N ILE A 26 27.62 -2.47 -21.53
CA ILE A 26 26.54 -1.52 -21.85
C ILE A 26 25.19 -2.21 -21.73
N GLN A 27 25.09 -3.45 -22.17
CA GLN A 27 23.88 -4.26 -22.10
C GLN A 27 23.45 -4.50 -20.64
N TYR A 28 24.38 -4.85 -19.74
CA TYR A 28 24.10 -5.01 -18.33
C TYR A 28 23.68 -3.71 -17.67
N LEU A 29 24.27 -2.59 -18.03
CA LEU A 29 23.89 -1.27 -17.55
C LEU A 29 22.46 -0.90 -17.97
N ILE A 30 22.09 -1.19 -19.22
CA ILE A 30 20.74 -0.94 -19.73
C ILE A 30 19.72 -1.82 -19.00
N ILE A 31 20.00 -3.11 -18.81
CA ILE A 31 19.15 -4.05 -18.08
C ILE A 31 18.95 -3.58 -16.64
N PHE A 32 20.03 -3.19 -15.96
CA PHE A 32 19.98 -2.69 -14.60
C PHE A 32 19.13 -1.40 -14.49
N SER A 33 19.32 -0.49 -15.45
CA SER A 33 18.54 0.75 -15.53
C SER A 33 17.03 0.48 -15.70
N ILE A 34 16.67 -0.44 -16.58
CA ILE A 34 15.28 -0.83 -16.82
C ILE A 34 14.65 -1.45 -15.57
N LEU A 35 15.38 -2.37 -14.91
CA LEU A 35 14.92 -3.00 -13.67
C LEU A 35 14.69 -1.96 -12.55
N LEU A 36 15.59 -0.99 -12.44
CA LEU A 36 15.48 0.10 -11.46
C LEU A 36 14.24 0.96 -11.72
N ILE A 37 13.99 1.33 -12.98
CA ILE A 37 12.81 2.12 -13.37
C ILE A 37 11.52 1.35 -13.08
N VAL A 38 11.46 0.07 -13.44
CA VAL A 38 10.30 -0.78 -13.18
C VAL A 38 10.04 -0.91 -11.68
N SER A 39 11.10 -1.11 -10.89
CA SER A 39 10.99 -1.16 -9.43
C SER A 39 10.41 0.11 -8.84
N LEU A 40 10.87 1.28 -9.29
CA LEU A 40 10.35 2.57 -8.83
C LEU A 40 8.88 2.77 -9.21
N ILE A 41 8.48 2.35 -10.40
CA ILE A 41 7.08 2.42 -10.86
C ILE A 41 6.19 1.53 -9.99
N VAL A 42 6.62 0.30 -9.72
CA VAL A 42 5.88 -0.66 -8.87
C VAL A 42 5.71 -0.11 -7.46
N LEU A 43 6.78 0.42 -6.86
CA LEU A 43 6.71 1.03 -5.52
C LEU A 43 5.74 2.20 -5.48
N LYS A 44 5.74 3.04 -6.51
CA LYS A 44 4.83 4.20 -6.60
C LYS A 44 3.36 3.76 -6.73
N LEU A 45 3.09 2.73 -7.52
CA LEU A 45 1.74 2.18 -7.67
C LEU A 45 1.23 1.55 -6.38
N MET A 46 2.08 0.77 -5.70
CA MET A 46 1.73 0.16 -4.40
C MET A 46 1.41 1.22 -3.34
N LYS A 47 2.18 2.30 -3.29
CA LYS A 47 1.93 3.41 -2.37
C LYS A 47 0.61 4.11 -2.66
N LYS A 48 0.24 4.28 -3.93
CA LYS A 48 -1.04 4.87 -4.33
C LYS A 48 -2.22 4.02 -3.87
N ASP A 49 -2.17 2.72 -4.09
CA ASP A 49 -3.22 1.78 -3.67
C ASP A 49 -3.39 1.79 -2.14
N PHE A 50 -2.28 1.80 -1.40
CA PHE A 50 -2.28 1.91 0.05
C PHE A 50 -2.97 3.19 0.53
N ASN A 51 -2.69 4.33 -0.07
CA ASN A 51 -3.31 5.61 0.30
C ASN A 51 -4.83 5.60 0.05
N ILE A 52 -5.29 4.98 -1.02
CA ILE A 52 -6.72 4.84 -1.33
C ILE A 52 -7.41 3.98 -0.26
N GLU A 53 -6.81 2.85 0.12
CA GLU A 53 -7.34 1.98 1.17
C GLU A 53 -7.36 2.67 2.53
N ALA A 54 -6.30 3.40 2.87
CA ALA A 54 -6.22 4.16 4.11
C ALA A 54 -7.29 5.25 4.19
N ASN A 55 -7.53 5.96 3.10
CA ASN A 55 -8.59 6.98 3.02
C ASN A 55 -9.99 6.37 3.17
N LYS A 56 -10.22 5.21 2.56
CA LYS A 56 -11.49 4.48 2.74
C LYS A 56 -11.68 4.03 4.18
N LEU A 57 -10.64 3.57 4.83
CA LEU A 57 -10.70 3.19 6.24
C LEU A 57 -11.11 4.39 7.11
N ILE A 58 -10.52 5.55 6.87
CA ILE A 58 -10.86 6.78 7.60
C ILE A 58 -12.33 7.14 7.39
N GLU A 59 -12.82 7.05 6.17
CA GLU A 59 -14.23 7.27 5.85
C GLU A 59 -15.14 6.30 6.60
N TYR A 60 -14.79 5.02 6.63
CA TYR A 60 -15.56 3.99 7.35
C TYR A 60 -15.50 4.14 8.88
N LEU A 61 -14.48 4.82 9.40
CA LEU A 61 -14.38 5.15 10.82
C LEU A 61 -15.22 6.37 11.22
N GLY A 62 -15.91 6.97 10.28
CA GLY A 62 -16.74 8.15 10.50
C GLY A 62 -16.09 9.46 10.10
N GLY A 63 -14.97 9.39 9.38
CA GLY A 63 -14.20 10.55 8.94
C GLY A 63 -13.09 10.93 9.90
N LYS A 64 -12.19 11.78 9.42
CA LYS A 64 -11.03 12.27 10.16
C LYS A 64 -11.41 12.89 11.52
N ASP A 65 -12.48 13.68 11.54
CA ASP A 65 -12.93 14.41 12.74
C ASP A 65 -13.44 13.49 13.84
N ASN A 66 -13.83 12.27 13.49
CA ASN A 66 -14.29 11.26 14.43
C ASN A 66 -13.16 10.48 15.10
N ILE A 67 -11.95 10.57 14.59
CA ILE A 67 -10.77 9.86 15.09
C ILE A 67 -10.10 10.71 16.16
N VAL A 68 -10.05 10.19 17.39
CA VAL A 68 -9.36 10.85 18.51
C VAL A 68 -7.90 10.43 18.54
N ASN A 69 -7.62 9.13 18.47
CA ASN A 69 -6.28 8.57 18.53
C ASN A 69 -6.23 7.21 17.88
N ALA A 70 -5.05 6.79 17.45
CA ALA A 70 -4.81 5.48 16.89
C ALA A 70 -3.56 4.87 17.49
N GLU A 71 -3.63 3.58 17.81
CA GLU A 71 -2.50 2.81 18.34
C GLU A 71 -2.36 1.52 17.53
N CYS A 72 -1.14 1.05 17.38
CA CYS A 72 -0.85 -0.20 16.68
C CYS A 72 0.06 -1.08 17.53
N ASN A 73 -0.34 -2.34 17.69
CA ASN A 73 0.48 -3.37 18.31
C ASN A 73 0.47 -4.61 17.42
N MET A 74 1.57 -4.86 16.74
CA MET A 74 1.70 -5.92 15.73
C MET A 74 0.64 -5.77 14.62
N SER A 75 -0.27 -6.74 14.49
CA SER A 75 -1.37 -6.73 13.53
C SER A 75 -2.66 -6.13 14.07
N ARG A 76 -2.65 -5.70 15.32
CA ARG A 76 -3.81 -5.12 16.01
C ARG A 76 -3.77 -3.61 15.91
N PHE A 77 -4.77 -3.06 15.26
CA PHE A 77 -4.98 -1.63 15.12
C PHE A 77 -6.12 -1.20 16.04
N LYS A 78 -5.80 -0.36 17.00
CA LYS A 78 -6.78 0.18 17.95
C LYS A 78 -7.03 1.63 17.61
N VAL A 79 -8.26 2.00 17.40
CA VAL A 79 -8.66 3.37 17.13
C VAL A 79 -9.69 3.83 18.17
N ILE A 80 -9.48 5.02 18.72
CA ILE A 80 -10.41 5.67 19.64
C ILE A 80 -11.22 6.69 18.84
N LEU A 81 -12.53 6.56 18.90
CA LEU A 81 -13.48 7.39 18.16
C LEU A 81 -14.28 8.27 19.11
N LYS A 82 -14.71 9.43 18.62
CA LYS A 82 -15.66 10.28 19.35
C LYS A 82 -17.03 9.63 19.43
N ASP A 83 -17.48 9.04 18.33
CA ASP A 83 -18.75 8.33 18.21
C ASP A 83 -18.55 7.05 17.39
N VAL A 84 -18.59 5.92 18.09
CA VAL A 84 -18.41 4.60 17.47
C VAL A 84 -19.58 4.21 16.56
N THR A 85 -20.75 4.81 16.74
CA THR A 85 -21.92 4.53 15.89
C THR A 85 -21.76 5.01 14.45
N LEU A 86 -20.84 5.95 14.21
CA LEU A 86 -20.52 6.45 12.88
C LEU A 86 -19.61 5.49 12.09
N ALA A 87 -19.05 4.49 12.74
CA ALA A 87 -18.16 3.52 12.10
C ALA A 87 -18.94 2.49 11.30
N ASN A 88 -18.51 2.24 10.06
CA ASN A 88 -19.04 1.20 9.20
C ASN A 88 -18.20 -0.06 9.31
N LYS A 89 -18.56 -0.98 10.19
CA LYS A 89 -17.83 -2.22 10.44
C LYS A 89 -17.77 -3.13 9.21
N GLU A 90 -18.87 -3.22 8.45
CA GLU A 90 -18.93 -4.02 7.23
C GLU A 90 -17.94 -3.52 6.18
N GLY A 91 -17.84 -2.20 6.00
CA GLY A 91 -16.88 -1.58 5.11
C GLY A 91 -15.45 -1.87 5.52
N ILE A 92 -15.15 -1.83 6.81
CA ILE A 92 -13.82 -2.14 7.35
C ILE A 92 -13.47 -3.61 7.11
N GLU A 93 -14.41 -4.53 7.29
CA GLU A 93 -14.20 -5.95 6.97
C GLU A 93 -13.90 -6.17 5.49
N LYS A 94 -14.57 -5.46 4.59
CA LYS A 94 -14.31 -5.52 3.15
C LYS A 94 -12.90 -5.03 2.76
N LEU A 95 -12.30 -4.16 3.56
CA LEU A 95 -10.92 -3.71 3.36
C LEU A 95 -9.86 -4.75 3.76
N GLY A 96 -10.28 -5.89 4.31
CA GLY A 96 -9.37 -6.97 4.67
C GLY A 96 -9.16 -7.14 6.17
N ALA A 97 -9.96 -6.52 7.00
CA ALA A 97 -9.94 -6.73 8.44
C ALA A 97 -10.38 -8.16 8.76
N LYS A 98 -9.56 -8.87 9.54
CA LYS A 98 -9.85 -10.26 9.95
C LYS A 98 -10.78 -10.35 11.13
N GLY A 99 -10.90 -9.29 11.92
CA GLY A 99 -11.78 -9.21 13.05
C GLY A 99 -11.89 -7.78 13.54
N ILE A 100 -13.04 -7.46 14.12
CA ILE A 100 -13.33 -6.15 14.70
C ILE A 100 -13.98 -6.37 16.06
N VAL A 101 -13.40 -5.75 17.11
CA VAL A 101 -13.95 -5.79 18.46
C VAL A 101 -14.25 -4.36 18.90
N GLU A 102 -15.49 -4.10 19.28
CA GLU A 102 -15.92 -2.82 19.82
C GLU A 102 -15.90 -2.87 21.34
N ILE A 103 -15.20 -1.91 21.96
CA ILE A 103 -15.18 -1.73 23.42
C ILE A 103 -15.34 -0.24 23.72
N ASP A 104 -16.49 0.14 24.29
CA ASP A 104 -16.84 1.54 24.55
C ASP A 104 -16.76 2.39 23.25
N ASN A 105 -15.92 3.42 23.22
CA ASN A 105 -15.66 4.24 22.02
C ASN A 105 -14.42 3.81 21.24
N GLN A 106 -13.99 2.56 21.39
CA GLN A 106 -12.80 2.03 20.78
C GLN A 106 -13.14 0.89 19.83
N LEU A 107 -12.47 0.85 18.70
CA LEU A 107 -12.47 -0.29 17.80
C LEU A 107 -11.08 -0.92 17.77
N LYS A 108 -11.02 -2.21 18.05
CA LYS A 108 -9.82 -3.02 17.82
C LYS A 108 -10.00 -3.78 16.53
N ILE A 109 -9.19 -3.47 15.56
CA ILE A 109 -9.26 -4.04 14.22
C ILE A 109 -8.02 -4.88 14.00
N ILE A 110 -8.20 -6.14 13.59
CA ILE A 110 -7.10 -7.04 13.28
C ILE A 110 -6.87 -7.01 11.78
N PHE A 111 -5.77 -6.38 11.36
CA PHE A 111 -5.29 -6.42 9.99
C PHE A 111 -4.17 -7.46 9.88
N GLY A 112 -4.15 -8.23 8.78
CA GLY A 112 -3.07 -9.17 8.53
C GLY A 112 -1.77 -8.51 8.14
N LYS A 113 -1.84 -7.33 7.49
CA LYS A 113 -0.71 -6.56 6.98
C LYS A 113 -1.00 -5.07 7.13
N ASN A 114 0.06 -4.26 7.14
CA ASN A 114 -0.03 -2.79 7.03
C ASN A 114 -0.64 -2.05 8.23
N ALA A 115 -0.87 -2.71 9.37
CA ALA A 115 -1.43 -2.05 10.56
C ALA A 115 -0.54 -0.90 11.04
N LYS A 116 0.77 -1.08 11.05
CA LYS A 116 1.75 -0.06 11.43
C LYS A 116 1.77 1.12 10.45
N GLN A 117 1.67 0.84 9.17
CA GLN A 117 1.62 1.86 8.12
C GLN A 117 0.32 2.67 8.20
N LEU A 118 -0.81 2.03 8.49
CA LEU A 118 -2.09 2.68 8.71
C LEU A 118 -2.05 3.63 9.91
N LYS A 119 -1.43 3.19 11.01
CA LYS A 119 -1.22 4.06 12.18
C LYS A 119 -0.43 5.30 11.81
N SER A 120 0.71 5.12 11.13
CA SER A 120 1.56 6.23 10.70
C SER A 120 0.81 7.20 9.78
N TYR A 121 0.03 6.68 8.85
CA TYR A 121 -0.77 7.49 7.94
C TYR A 121 -1.83 8.31 8.68
N ILE A 122 -2.51 7.71 9.65
CA ILE A 122 -3.53 8.40 10.46
C ILE A 122 -2.89 9.45 11.36
N ASP A 123 -1.77 9.16 11.99
CA ASP A 123 -1.03 10.11 12.82
C ASP A 123 -0.61 11.37 12.03
N ASP A 124 -0.29 11.21 10.75
CA ASP A 124 0.08 12.34 9.86
C ASP A 124 -1.11 13.23 9.51
N ILE A 125 -2.34 12.70 9.56
CA ILE A 125 -3.55 13.45 9.16
C ILE A 125 -4.30 14.04 10.35
N ILE A 126 -4.21 13.41 11.50
CA ILE A 126 -4.84 13.95 12.72
C ILE A 126 -3.87 14.85 13.46
#